data_69621497a2c25b1c32299471282583c4
#
_entry.id   69621497a2c25b1c32299471282583c4
#
_cell.length_a   1.000
_cell.length_b   1.000
_cell.length_c   1.000
_cell.angle_alpha   90.00
_cell.angle_beta   90.00
_cell.angle_gamma   90.00
#
_symmetry.space_group_name_H-M   'P 1'
#
loop_
_entity.id
_entity.type
_entity.pdbx_description
1 polymer ?
#
loop_
_entity_poly.entity_id
_entity_poly.type
_entity_poly.pdbx_seq_one_letter_code
_entity_poly.pdbx_strand_id
1 'polypeptide(L)'
;MEIAMVCTRVSLLILILSLCSPYKFIQSPMDFGPLNLLPTTTTASSDFGRILFQSPSAVLKPQSSRDISLLLGFLSGSSLSKVTVAARGAGHSIHGQAQALDGIVVEMCSLPSEIEFYKGGEGEISYADVSGGVMWIELLEQSLKLGLAPRSWTDYLYLTVGGTLSNAGISGQTFKHGPQISNVLQLEVITGRGEIVACSPSKDADLFNAVLGGLGQFGIITRARILLQEAPQKVKWVRAFYDDFGTFTKDQELLVSMPDLVDYVEGFIVLNEQSLHSSSVAFPANVDFSPDFGTKSSPKIYYCIEFAVHDYQHKNTNVEQVVEVISRQMSHMVSQLYSVEVSYFDFLNRVRMEEMSLRSLGMWEVHHPWLNMFVPKAGISSFRDLLMDNISPDNFDGLILIYPLLRDKWDTNTSVVLPNSGSMDRVMYVVGILRSANPDDGCSHHCLQELLRRHRHIADTAGARIGAKQYLAHHPTPSGWHQHFGRRWEQFAERKTRFDPLLILGPGQGIFPRSNNAAYGS
;
A
#
# COMPACT_ATOMS: atom_id res chain seq x y z
N MET A 1 1.03 -37.94 -56.59
CA MET A 1 -0.21 -37.27 -56.10
C MET A 1 -0.55 -37.67 -54.65
N GLU A 2 -0.43 -38.94 -54.28
CA GLU A 2 -0.73 -39.41 -52.92
C GLU A 2 0.19 -38.85 -51.81
N ILE A 3 1.51 -38.75 -52.08
CA ILE A 3 2.48 -38.25 -51.08
C ILE A 3 2.20 -36.78 -50.73
N ALA A 4 1.85 -35.93 -51.70
CA ALA A 4 1.52 -34.54 -51.48
C ALA A 4 0.22 -34.39 -50.62
N MET A 5 -0.76 -35.26 -50.83
CA MET A 5 -2.01 -35.28 -50.09
C MET A 5 -1.82 -35.76 -48.64
N VAL A 6 -0.92 -36.70 -48.39
CA VAL A 6 -0.54 -37.17 -47.06
C VAL A 6 0.22 -36.08 -46.29
N CYS A 7 1.18 -35.41 -46.92
CA CYS A 7 1.93 -34.29 -46.34
C CYS A 7 0.97 -33.15 -45.94
N THR A 8 0.00 -32.80 -46.82
CA THR A 8 -0.97 -31.75 -46.53
C THR A 8 -1.89 -32.12 -45.33
N ARG A 9 -2.32 -33.37 -45.22
CA ARG A 9 -3.14 -33.88 -44.12
C ARG A 9 -2.36 -33.92 -42.80
N VAL A 10 -1.10 -34.35 -42.83
CA VAL A 10 -0.22 -34.37 -41.66
C VAL A 10 0.09 -32.93 -41.19
N SER A 11 0.37 -32.02 -42.11
CA SER A 11 0.59 -30.61 -41.78
C SER A 11 -0.67 -29.96 -41.18
N LEU A 12 -1.86 -30.28 -41.72
CA LEU A 12 -3.14 -29.79 -41.18
C LEU A 12 -3.41 -30.36 -39.78
N LEU A 13 -3.08 -31.64 -39.56
CA LEU A 13 -3.25 -32.29 -38.25
C LEU A 13 -2.32 -31.73 -37.20
N ILE A 14 -1.07 -31.43 -37.57
CA ILE A 14 -0.09 -30.76 -36.70
C ILE A 14 -0.56 -29.32 -36.37
N LEU A 15 -1.11 -28.61 -37.35
CA LEU A 15 -1.66 -27.27 -37.15
C LEU A 15 -2.88 -27.32 -36.18
N ILE A 16 -3.80 -28.27 -36.40
CA ILE A 16 -4.97 -28.46 -35.52
C ILE A 16 -4.56 -28.87 -34.11
N LEU A 17 -3.58 -29.77 -33.96
CA LEU A 17 -3.09 -30.22 -32.65
C LEU A 17 -2.34 -29.08 -31.92
N SER A 18 -1.61 -28.23 -32.65
CA SER A 18 -0.98 -27.05 -32.06
C SER A 18 -2.01 -25.97 -31.68
N LEU A 19 -3.12 -25.86 -32.38
CA LEU A 19 -4.24 -24.97 -32.07
C LEU A 19 -5.14 -25.50 -30.93
N CYS A 20 -5.17 -26.80 -30.68
CA CYS A 20 -5.98 -27.43 -29.64
C CYS A 20 -5.23 -27.68 -28.33
N SER A 21 -3.94 -27.40 -28.26
CA SER A 21 -3.16 -27.58 -27.02
C SER A 21 -3.41 -26.43 -26.06
N PRO A 22 -4.06 -26.66 -24.91
CA PRO A 22 -4.36 -25.59 -23.96
C PRO A 22 -3.12 -24.93 -23.32
N TYR A 23 -1.95 -25.53 -23.53
CA TYR A 23 -0.67 -25.07 -22.94
C TYR A 23 0.24 -24.28 -23.89
N LYS A 24 -0.18 -23.97 -25.13
CA LYS A 24 0.71 -23.38 -26.13
C LYS A 24 0.30 -22.01 -26.66
N PHE A 25 -0.68 -21.35 -26.08
CA PHE A 25 -1.15 -20.05 -26.62
C PHE A 25 -0.31 -18.84 -26.23
N ILE A 26 0.62 -19.00 -25.29
CA ILE A 26 1.59 -17.93 -24.98
C ILE A 26 2.99 -18.53 -24.96
N GLN A 27 3.53 -18.87 -26.13
CA GLN A 27 4.97 -19.11 -26.30
C GLN A 27 5.61 -17.78 -26.73
N SER A 28 6.52 -17.36 -25.92
CA SER A 28 7.37 -16.20 -26.06
C SER A 28 8.00 -16.06 -27.46
N PRO A 29 8.06 -14.86 -28.00
CA PRO A 29 7.21 -13.72 -27.83
C PRO A 29 5.95 -13.85 -28.70
N MET A 30 4.78 -13.61 -28.15
CA MET A 30 3.57 -13.52 -28.97
C MET A 30 3.51 -12.12 -29.58
N ASP A 31 3.35 -12.10 -30.90
CA ASP A 31 3.07 -10.88 -31.64
C ASP A 31 1.57 -10.57 -31.54
N PHE A 32 1.20 -9.69 -30.62
CA PHE A 32 -0.15 -9.12 -30.53
C PHE A 32 -0.29 -7.85 -31.39
N GLY A 33 0.18 -7.92 -32.63
CA GLY A 33 0.23 -6.74 -33.50
C GLY A 33 1.34 -5.78 -33.04
N PRO A 34 1.00 -4.54 -32.60
CA PRO A 34 2.02 -3.59 -32.14
C PRO A 34 2.55 -3.89 -30.73
N LEU A 35 1.97 -4.87 -29.99
CA LEU A 35 2.36 -5.18 -28.62
C LEU A 35 3.40 -6.29 -28.57
N ASN A 36 4.51 -6.01 -27.90
CA ASN A 36 5.55 -6.97 -27.62
C ASN A 36 5.38 -7.56 -26.22
N LEU A 37 4.85 -8.78 -26.13
CA LEU A 37 4.76 -9.53 -24.89
C LEU A 37 6.05 -10.30 -24.65
N LEU A 38 6.68 -10.04 -23.52
CA LEU A 38 7.92 -10.68 -23.10
C LEU A 38 7.64 -11.97 -22.33
N PRO A 39 8.61 -12.91 -22.28
CA PRO A 39 8.54 -14.06 -21.38
C PRO A 39 8.39 -13.62 -19.92
N THR A 40 7.86 -14.54 -19.09
CA THR A 40 7.80 -14.31 -17.64
C THR A 40 9.18 -14.09 -17.04
N THR A 41 9.21 -13.30 -15.96
CA THR A 41 10.42 -13.06 -15.18
C THR A 41 10.16 -13.49 -13.72
N THR A 42 11.21 -13.80 -12.97
CA THR A 42 11.10 -14.09 -11.54
C THR A 42 10.50 -12.92 -10.76
N THR A 43 10.80 -11.69 -11.16
CA THR A 43 10.23 -10.48 -10.56
C THR A 43 8.73 -10.36 -10.80
N ALA A 44 8.23 -10.72 -11.97
CA ALA A 44 6.79 -10.69 -12.28
C ALA A 44 6.00 -11.80 -11.57
N SER A 45 6.69 -12.85 -11.10
CA SER A 45 6.11 -14.02 -10.42
C SER A 45 6.09 -13.90 -8.90
N SER A 46 6.64 -12.83 -8.33
CA SER A 46 6.71 -12.60 -6.89
C SER A 46 6.43 -11.14 -6.55
N ASP A 47 6.09 -10.87 -5.30
CA ASP A 47 5.99 -9.53 -4.75
C ASP A 47 6.89 -9.36 -3.51
N PHE A 48 6.85 -8.19 -2.86
CA PHE A 48 7.66 -7.90 -1.68
C PHE A 48 7.35 -8.88 -0.53
N GLY A 49 6.09 -9.28 -0.37
CA GLY A 49 5.69 -10.23 0.69
C GLY A 49 6.35 -11.60 0.56
N ARG A 50 6.68 -12.02 -0.67
CA ARG A 50 7.27 -13.35 -0.99
C ARG A 50 6.51 -14.53 -0.39
N ILE A 51 5.21 -14.35 -0.13
CA ILE A 51 4.32 -15.38 0.44
C ILE A 51 3.73 -16.24 -0.65
N LEU A 52 3.37 -15.61 -1.78
CA LEU A 52 2.80 -16.27 -2.95
C LEU A 52 3.68 -16.07 -4.18
N PHE A 53 3.80 -17.12 -4.98
CA PHE A 53 4.53 -17.12 -6.24
C PHE A 53 3.60 -17.57 -7.34
N GLN A 54 3.20 -16.66 -8.23
CA GLN A 54 2.26 -16.90 -9.31
C GLN A 54 2.85 -16.42 -10.63
N SER A 55 3.35 -17.36 -11.44
CA SER A 55 3.98 -17.03 -12.71
C SER A 55 2.94 -16.60 -13.74
N PRO A 56 3.09 -15.41 -14.35
CA PRO A 56 2.31 -15.02 -15.51
C PRO A 56 2.79 -15.80 -16.74
N SER A 57 1.91 -15.94 -17.74
CA SER A 57 2.29 -16.47 -19.05
C SER A 57 3.10 -15.46 -19.87
N ALA A 58 2.89 -14.16 -19.64
CA ALA A 58 3.62 -13.12 -20.33
C ALA A 58 3.69 -11.82 -19.49
N VAL A 59 4.60 -10.94 -19.90
CA VAL A 59 4.80 -9.61 -19.30
C VAL A 59 4.70 -8.56 -20.40
N LEU A 60 3.86 -7.54 -20.19
CA LEU A 60 3.84 -6.33 -21.00
C LEU A 60 4.65 -5.24 -20.32
N LYS A 61 5.61 -4.62 -21.06
CA LYS A 61 6.29 -3.38 -20.68
C LYS A 61 5.74 -2.23 -21.52
N PRO A 62 4.69 -1.54 -21.07
CA PRO A 62 4.04 -0.52 -21.87
C PRO A 62 4.95 0.70 -22.06
N GLN A 63 4.93 1.26 -23.26
CA GLN A 63 5.59 2.53 -23.60
C GLN A 63 4.60 3.69 -23.61
N SER A 64 3.29 3.38 -23.49
CA SER A 64 2.22 4.35 -23.44
C SER A 64 0.96 3.74 -22.80
N SER A 65 0.02 4.60 -22.37
CA SER A 65 -1.32 4.17 -21.95
C SER A 65 -2.07 3.43 -23.08
N ARG A 66 -1.77 3.77 -24.34
CA ARG A 66 -2.35 3.10 -25.50
C ARG A 66 -1.99 1.61 -25.59
N ASP A 67 -0.79 1.21 -25.21
CA ASP A 67 -0.39 -0.20 -25.23
C ASP A 67 -1.24 -1.03 -24.25
N ILE A 68 -1.51 -0.48 -23.07
CA ILE A 68 -2.39 -1.12 -22.08
C ILE A 68 -3.83 -1.17 -22.60
N SER A 69 -4.31 -0.09 -23.21
CA SER A 69 -5.64 -0.01 -23.82
C SER A 69 -5.81 -1.05 -24.93
N LEU A 70 -4.82 -1.20 -25.81
CA LEU A 70 -4.82 -2.20 -26.87
C LEU A 70 -4.84 -3.62 -26.32
N LEU A 71 -4.04 -3.92 -25.29
CA LEU A 71 -4.06 -5.23 -24.64
C LEU A 71 -5.44 -5.55 -24.05
N LEU A 72 -5.98 -4.67 -23.23
CA LEU A 72 -7.28 -4.91 -22.56
C LEU A 72 -8.43 -4.94 -23.58
N GLY A 73 -8.43 -4.06 -24.58
CA GLY A 73 -9.40 -4.06 -25.66
C GLY A 73 -9.37 -5.32 -26.49
N PHE A 74 -8.18 -5.84 -26.80
CA PHE A 74 -8.01 -7.11 -27.51
C PHE A 74 -8.53 -8.30 -26.67
N LEU A 75 -8.15 -8.38 -25.39
CA LEU A 75 -8.63 -9.44 -24.50
C LEU A 75 -10.16 -9.38 -24.32
N SER A 76 -10.71 -8.18 -24.18
CA SER A 76 -12.14 -7.95 -24.03
C SER A 76 -12.95 -8.35 -25.27
N GLY A 77 -12.42 -8.14 -26.46
CA GLY A 77 -13.08 -8.44 -27.74
C GLY A 77 -12.81 -9.83 -28.32
N SER A 78 -12.01 -10.67 -27.66
CA SER A 78 -11.56 -11.95 -28.21
C SER A 78 -11.99 -13.17 -27.36
N SER A 79 -11.75 -14.36 -27.89
CA SER A 79 -11.90 -15.62 -27.14
C SER A 79 -10.89 -15.78 -25.98
N LEU A 80 -9.88 -14.90 -25.91
CA LEU A 80 -8.88 -14.82 -24.84
C LEU A 80 -9.35 -13.98 -23.65
N SER A 81 -10.61 -13.62 -23.57
CA SER A 81 -11.19 -12.89 -22.42
C SER A 81 -11.03 -13.60 -21.07
N LYS A 82 -10.64 -14.89 -21.09
CA LYS A 82 -10.29 -15.64 -19.87
C LYS A 82 -8.89 -15.31 -19.33
N VAL A 83 -8.00 -14.72 -20.12
CA VAL A 83 -6.68 -14.28 -19.68
C VAL A 83 -6.86 -13.10 -18.75
N THR A 84 -6.23 -13.17 -17.58
CA THR A 84 -6.30 -12.10 -16.57
C THR A 84 -5.10 -11.19 -16.66
N VAL A 85 -5.27 -9.95 -16.22
CA VAL A 85 -4.22 -8.93 -16.24
C VAL A 85 -4.05 -8.35 -14.85
N ALA A 86 -2.81 -8.30 -14.38
CA ALA A 86 -2.43 -7.57 -13.16
C ALA A 86 -1.51 -6.40 -13.50
N ALA A 87 -1.86 -5.21 -13.05
CA ALA A 87 -0.94 -4.08 -13.07
C ALA A 87 0.05 -4.21 -11.92
N ARG A 88 1.36 -4.14 -12.24
CA ARG A 88 2.46 -4.19 -11.28
C ARG A 88 3.22 -2.88 -11.28
N GLY A 89 3.15 -2.14 -10.16
CA GLY A 89 4.05 -1.01 -9.91
C GLY A 89 5.42 -1.49 -9.40
N ALA A 90 5.86 -0.99 -8.24
CA ALA A 90 7.09 -1.44 -7.59
C ALA A 90 7.04 -2.90 -7.07
N GLY A 91 5.90 -3.57 -7.16
CA GLY A 91 5.74 -4.94 -6.68
C GLY A 91 5.76 -5.06 -5.16
N HIS A 92 5.39 -4.02 -4.45
CA HIS A 92 5.45 -3.96 -2.99
C HIS A 92 4.18 -4.48 -2.30
N SER A 93 3.41 -5.31 -2.97
CA SER A 93 2.29 -6.06 -2.38
C SER A 93 2.80 -7.25 -1.55
N ILE A 94 1.92 -7.82 -0.72
CA ILE A 94 2.29 -8.85 0.27
C ILE A 94 1.76 -10.24 -0.11
N HIS A 95 0.58 -10.30 -0.72
CA HIS A 95 -0.14 -11.56 -0.97
C HIS A 95 -0.46 -11.75 -2.45
N GLY A 96 0.47 -11.46 -3.34
CA GLY A 96 0.33 -11.71 -4.77
C GLY A 96 -0.59 -10.73 -5.52
N GLN A 97 -0.96 -9.59 -4.93
CA GLN A 97 -1.91 -8.64 -5.53
C GLN A 97 -1.44 -8.11 -6.90
N ALA A 98 -0.13 -8.02 -7.13
CA ALA A 98 0.47 -7.57 -8.39
C ALA A 98 0.89 -8.73 -9.32
N GLN A 99 0.38 -9.94 -9.09
CA GLN A 99 0.67 -11.15 -9.85
C GLN A 99 -0.54 -11.63 -10.64
N ALA A 100 -0.32 -12.41 -11.70
CA ALA A 100 -1.36 -13.00 -12.54
C ALA A 100 -0.97 -14.43 -12.91
N LEU A 101 -1.49 -15.43 -12.17
CA LEU A 101 -1.25 -16.84 -12.49
C LEU A 101 -1.77 -17.15 -13.91
N ASP A 102 -0.89 -17.65 -14.78
CA ASP A 102 -1.18 -17.96 -16.20
C ASP A 102 -1.77 -16.77 -16.99
N GLY A 103 -1.70 -15.55 -16.43
CA GLY A 103 -2.21 -14.33 -17.03
C GLY A 103 -1.08 -13.45 -17.60
N ILE A 104 -1.34 -12.15 -17.67
CA ILE A 104 -0.38 -11.14 -18.12
C ILE A 104 -0.12 -10.13 -17.01
N VAL A 105 1.15 -9.88 -16.71
CA VAL A 105 1.56 -8.79 -15.83
C VAL A 105 1.93 -7.58 -16.67
N VAL A 106 1.38 -6.42 -16.34
CA VAL A 106 1.73 -5.12 -16.93
C VAL A 106 2.67 -4.39 -15.98
N GLU A 107 3.94 -4.25 -16.37
CA GLU A 107 4.96 -3.55 -15.57
C GLU A 107 4.82 -2.04 -15.71
N MET A 108 4.12 -1.41 -14.78
CA MET A 108 3.78 0.02 -14.84
C MET A 108 5.00 0.94 -14.75
N CYS A 109 6.09 0.51 -14.10
CA CYS A 109 7.34 1.27 -14.05
C CYS A 109 8.05 1.40 -15.42
N SER A 110 7.59 0.70 -16.47
CA SER A 110 8.10 0.88 -17.83
C SER A 110 7.37 1.95 -18.63
N LEU A 111 6.26 2.50 -18.11
CA LEU A 111 5.70 3.73 -18.68
C LEU A 111 6.72 4.88 -18.58
N PRO A 112 6.77 5.79 -19.57
CA PRO A 112 7.60 6.99 -19.47
C PRO A 112 7.35 7.74 -18.16
N SER A 113 8.43 8.12 -17.48
CA SER A 113 8.38 8.88 -16.22
C SER A 113 8.07 10.35 -16.51
N GLU A 114 6.81 10.63 -16.87
CA GLU A 114 6.34 11.98 -17.16
C GLU A 114 5.81 12.64 -15.90
N ILE A 115 6.35 13.82 -15.58
CA ILE A 115 5.89 14.67 -14.47
C ILE A 115 5.81 16.10 -15.00
N GLU A 116 4.61 16.66 -15.06
CA GLU A 116 4.34 18.03 -15.49
C GLU A 116 3.81 18.83 -14.31
N PHE A 117 4.44 19.96 -14.00
CA PHE A 117 4.06 20.80 -12.87
C PHE A 117 3.28 22.03 -13.34
N TYR A 118 2.20 22.33 -12.62
CA TYR A 118 1.51 23.60 -12.66
C TYR A 118 1.66 24.28 -11.30
N LYS A 119 2.33 25.42 -11.28
CA LYS A 119 2.43 26.26 -10.09
C LYS A 119 1.42 27.39 -10.19
N GLY A 120 0.37 27.30 -9.38
CA GLY A 120 -0.68 28.34 -9.32
C GLY A 120 -0.14 29.65 -8.79
N GLY A 121 -0.79 30.75 -9.19
CA GLY A 121 -0.61 32.08 -8.59
C GLY A 121 -1.24 32.17 -7.20
N GLU A 122 -1.30 33.40 -6.66
CA GLU A 122 -1.92 33.65 -5.36
C GLU A 122 -3.41 33.24 -5.39
N GLY A 123 -3.79 32.32 -4.50
CA GLY A 123 -5.14 31.76 -4.43
C GLY A 123 -5.44 30.64 -5.43
N GLU A 124 -4.54 30.30 -6.31
CA GLU A 124 -4.68 29.18 -7.25
C GLU A 124 -4.07 27.89 -6.72
N ILE A 125 -4.60 26.76 -7.21
CA ILE A 125 -4.13 25.42 -6.81
C ILE A 125 -2.90 25.04 -7.63
N SER A 126 -1.82 24.64 -6.94
CA SER A 126 -0.66 23.99 -7.56
C SER A 126 -0.88 22.47 -7.64
N TYR A 127 -0.45 21.85 -8.75
CA TYR A 127 -0.56 20.39 -8.92
C TYR A 127 0.55 19.85 -9.82
N ALA A 128 0.71 18.53 -9.79
CA ALA A 128 1.53 17.79 -10.74
C ALA A 128 0.66 16.76 -11.48
N ASP A 129 0.78 16.72 -12.81
CA ASP A 129 0.29 15.62 -13.63
C ASP A 129 1.40 14.57 -13.73
N VAL A 130 1.15 13.37 -13.23
CA VAL A 130 2.18 12.35 -13.00
C VAL A 130 1.76 11.03 -13.64
N SER A 131 2.67 10.38 -14.40
CA SER A 131 2.44 9.02 -14.90
C SER A 131 2.23 8.04 -13.72
N GLY A 132 1.30 7.11 -13.87
CA GLY A 132 0.96 6.13 -12.84
C GLY A 132 2.10 5.18 -12.45
N GLY A 133 3.12 5.05 -13.32
CA GLY A 133 4.33 4.26 -13.09
C GLY A 133 5.45 5.00 -12.36
N VAL A 134 5.36 6.32 -12.19
CA VAL A 134 6.34 7.16 -11.46
C VAL A 134 6.35 6.78 -9.99
N MET A 135 7.51 6.72 -9.37
CA MET A 135 7.65 6.51 -7.93
C MET A 135 7.49 7.82 -7.16
N TRP A 136 6.96 7.75 -5.95
CA TRP A 136 6.77 8.94 -5.11
C TRP A 136 8.07 9.67 -4.80
N ILE A 137 9.20 8.95 -4.71
CA ILE A 137 10.52 9.57 -4.53
C ILE A 137 10.88 10.48 -5.71
N GLU A 138 10.59 10.07 -6.95
CA GLU A 138 10.86 10.88 -8.15
C GLU A 138 10.00 12.16 -8.15
N LEU A 139 8.73 12.03 -7.77
CA LEU A 139 7.84 13.20 -7.62
C LEU A 139 8.34 14.15 -6.54
N LEU A 140 8.80 13.63 -5.39
CA LEU A 140 9.40 14.45 -4.32
C LEU A 140 10.62 15.23 -4.83
N GLU A 141 11.59 14.52 -5.42
CA GLU A 141 12.83 15.14 -5.92
C GLU A 141 12.58 16.26 -6.95
N GLN A 142 11.60 16.06 -7.83
CA GLN A 142 11.27 17.05 -8.85
C GLN A 142 10.46 18.22 -8.27
N SER A 143 9.48 17.96 -7.41
CA SER A 143 8.63 19.00 -6.83
C SER A 143 9.41 19.93 -5.89
N LEU A 144 10.37 19.40 -5.12
CA LEU A 144 11.22 20.19 -4.23
C LEU A 144 12.07 21.23 -4.98
N LYS A 145 12.48 20.96 -6.23
CA LYS A 145 13.20 21.95 -7.07
C LYS A 145 12.36 23.19 -7.36
N LEU A 146 11.04 23.07 -7.24
CA LEU A 146 10.08 24.17 -7.44
C LEU A 146 9.59 24.78 -6.11
N GLY A 147 10.10 24.30 -4.97
CA GLY A 147 9.61 24.67 -3.64
C GLY A 147 8.22 24.12 -3.34
N LEU A 148 7.82 23.04 -3.98
CA LEU A 148 6.51 22.40 -3.85
C LEU A 148 6.65 20.94 -3.37
N ALA A 149 5.59 20.41 -2.79
CA ALA A 149 5.49 19.00 -2.41
C ALA A 149 4.03 18.52 -2.38
N PRO A 150 3.74 17.27 -2.70
CA PRO A 150 2.47 16.64 -2.35
C PRO A 150 2.12 16.80 -0.87
N ARG A 151 0.82 16.89 -0.57
CA ARG A 151 0.32 17.04 0.81
C ARG A 151 0.36 15.76 1.61
N SER A 152 0.22 14.61 0.94
CA SER A 152 0.14 13.30 1.58
C SER A 152 1.12 12.31 0.95
N TRP A 153 1.75 11.51 1.80
CA TRP A 153 2.79 10.56 1.46
C TRP A 153 2.46 9.16 2.00
N THR A 154 3.20 8.18 1.55
CA THR A 154 3.38 6.90 2.23
C THR A 154 4.72 6.92 2.97
N ASP A 155 4.90 6.08 3.97
CA ASP A 155 6.16 6.00 4.73
C ASP A 155 7.32 5.59 3.84
N TYR A 156 7.09 4.69 2.90
CA TYR A 156 8.08 4.26 1.91
C TYR A 156 7.79 4.91 0.56
N LEU A 157 8.78 5.63 0.01
CA LEU A 157 8.61 6.45 -1.21
C LEU A 157 8.92 5.71 -2.52
N TYR A 158 9.51 4.51 -2.46
CA TYR A 158 9.82 3.72 -3.65
C TYR A 158 8.61 2.86 -4.08
N LEU A 159 7.43 3.48 -4.03
CA LEU A 159 6.15 2.95 -4.48
C LEU A 159 5.64 3.81 -5.64
N THR A 160 4.94 3.17 -6.59
CA THR A 160 4.37 3.91 -7.73
C THR A 160 3.10 4.66 -7.33
N VAL A 161 2.86 5.80 -7.99
CA VAL A 161 1.66 6.62 -7.80
C VAL A 161 0.40 5.79 -8.02
N GLY A 162 0.26 5.10 -9.17
CA GLY A 162 -0.92 4.28 -9.45
C GLY A 162 -1.13 3.15 -8.45
N GLY A 163 -0.04 2.54 -7.95
CA GLY A 163 -0.10 1.46 -6.96
C GLY A 163 -0.65 1.92 -5.61
N THR A 164 -0.16 3.04 -5.07
CA THR A 164 -0.63 3.54 -3.77
C THR A 164 -2.05 4.10 -3.86
N LEU A 165 -2.41 4.80 -4.94
CA LEU A 165 -3.77 5.30 -5.15
C LEU A 165 -4.80 4.17 -5.31
N SER A 166 -4.40 2.99 -5.78
CA SER A 166 -5.26 1.80 -5.82
C SER A 166 -5.57 1.23 -4.42
N ASN A 167 -4.86 1.67 -3.37
CA ASN A 167 -5.05 1.22 -1.99
C ASN A 167 -5.56 2.33 -1.06
N ALA A 168 -4.86 3.39 -0.86
CA ALA A 168 -5.22 4.66 -0.23
C ALA A 168 -4.01 5.60 -0.14
N GLY A 169 -2.84 5.08 0.28
CA GLY A 169 -1.63 5.85 0.56
C GLY A 169 -1.76 6.64 1.87
N ILE A 170 -1.24 6.07 2.95
CA ILE A 170 -1.30 6.66 4.31
C ILE A 170 0.09 6.76 4.92
N SER A 171 0.24 7.71 5.83
CA SER A 171 1.39 7.95 6.70
C SER A 171 0.99 8.94 7.80
N GLY A 172 1.91 9.37 8.64
CA GLY A 172 1.62 10.18 9.81
C GLY A 172 1.00 11.55 9.54
N GLN A 173 1.03 12.09 8.33
CA GLN A 173 0.33 13.33 7.96
C GLN A 173 -1.14 13.11 7.54
N THR A 174 -1.60 11.87 7.48
CA THR A 174 -2.97 11.54 7.04
C THR A 174 -4.05 12.17 7.93
N PHE A 175 -3.79 12.37 9.23
CA PHE A 175 -4.72 13.06 10.12
C PHE A 175 -4.99 14.51 9.68
N LYS A 176 -3.99 15.18 9.10
CA LYS A 176 -4.06 16.58 8.68
C LYS A 176 -4.60 16.74 7.27
N HIS A 177 -4.06 16.00 6.32
CA HIS A 177 -4.30 16.17 4.90
C HIS A 177 -5.17 15.07 4.26
N GLY A 178 -5.55 14.04 5.01
CA GLY A 178 -6.16 12.83 4.46
C GLY A 178 -5.13 11.91 3.79
N PRO A 179 -5.56 10.72 3.34
CA PRO A 179 -4.71 9.82 2.56
C PRO A 179 -4.35 10.42 1.20
N GLN A 180 -3.42 9.79 0.46
CA GLN A 180 -3.05 10.23 -0.89
C GLN A 180 -4.27 10.35 -1.81
N ILE A 181 -5.21 9.39 -1.73
CA ILE A 181 -6.46 9.41 -2.54
C ILE A 181 -7.35 10.63 -2.29
N SER A 182 -7.25 11.31 -1.15
CA SER A 182 -7.98 12.56 -0.85
C SER A 182 -7.33 13.79 -1.47
N ASN A 183 -6.14 13.65 -2.08
CA ASN A 183 -5.35 14.73 -2.65
C ASN A 183 -5.14 14.56 -4.16
N VAL A 184 -6.09 13.90 -4.83
CA VAL A 184 -6.13 13.68 -6.28
C VAL A 184 -7.22 14.54 -6.90
N LEU A 185 -6.88 15.27 -7.94
CA LEU A 185 -7.82 16.15 -8.67
C LEU A 185 -8.41 15.50 -9.92
N GLN A 186 -7.64 14.64 -10.59
CA GLN A 186 -8.03 13.98 -11.83
C GLN A 186 -7.22 12.70 -12.02
N LEU A 187 -7.79 11.73 -12.73
CA LEU A 187 -7.10 10.50 -13.14
C LEU A 187 -7.28 10.26 -14.64
N GLU A 188 -6.31 9.61 -15.27
CA GLU A 188 -6.49 8.83 -16.48
C GLU A 188 -6.50 7.36 -16.10
N VAL A 189 -7.54 6.65 -16.51
CA VAL A 189 -7.80 5.26 -16.14
C VAL A 189 -8.12 4.44 -17.40
N ILE A 190 -7.54 3.26 -17.49
CA ILE A 190 -7.91 2.31 -18.54
C ILE A 190 -8.79 1.23 -17.91
N THR A 191 -10.06 1.17 -18.34
CA THR A 191 -11.03 0.19 -17.85
C THR A 191 -10.72 -1.23 -18.32
N GLY A 192 -11.36 -2.25 -17.72
CA GLY A 192 -11.25 -3.63 -18.20
C GLY A 192 -11.74 -3.86 -19.64
N ARG A 193 -12.39 -2.87 -20.26
CA ARG A 193 -12.76 -2.86 -21.69
C ARG A 193 -11.67 -2.29 -22.59
N GLY A 194 -10.59 -1.74 -22.03
CA GLY A 194 -9.54 -1.05 -22.78
C GLY A 194 -9.85 0.42 -23.08
N GLU A 195 -10.92 0.99 -22.53
CA GLU A 195 -11.30 2.38 -22.72
C GLU A 195 -10.39 3.29 -21.87
N ILE A 196 -9.78 4.30 -22.50
CA ILE A 196 -9.02 5.35 -21.80
C ILE A 196 -9.99 6.45 -21.38
N VAL A 197 -10.14 6.67 -20.08
CA VAL A 197 -11.09 7.61 -19.51
C VAL A 197 -10.38 8.61 -18.59
N ALA A 198 -10.54 9.91 -18.89
CA ALA A 198 -10.16 10.99 -17.97
C ALA A 198 -11.32 11.28 -17.01
N CYS A 199 -11.13 11.01 -15.72
CA CYS A 199 -12.16 11.14 -14.70
C CYS A 199 -11.72 12.03 -13.53
N SER A 200 -12.69 12.65 -12.86
CA SER A 200 -12.50 13.55 -11.72
C SER A 200 -13.73 13.54 -10.81
N PRO A 201 -13.75 14.22 -9.67
CA PRO A 201 -14.96 14.36 -8.84
C PRO A 201 -16.18 14.93 -9.57
N SER A 202 -15.98 15.69 -10.67
CA SER A 202 -17.05 16.32 -11.46
C SER A 202 -17.30 15.68 -12.83
N LYS A 203 -16.42 14.76 -13.27
CA LYS A 203 -16.53 14.09 -14.57
C LYS A 203 -16.22 12.61 -14.41
N ASP A 204 -17.13 11.74 -14.83
CA ASP A 204 -17.02 10.28 -14.65
C ASP A 204 -16.69 9.93 -13.19
N ALA A 205 -17.37 10.61 -12.25
CA ALA A 205 -17.12 10.58 -10.82
C ALA A 205 -17.23 9.17 -10.23
N ASP A 206 -18.07 8.30 -10.79
CA ASP A 206 -18.19 6.92 -10.31
C ASP A 206 -16.92 6.10 -10.60
N LEU A 207 -16.31 6.27 -11.79
CA LEU A 207 -15.02 5.63 -12.10
C LEU A 207 -13.90 6.22 -11.24
N PHE A 208 -13.85 7.54 -11.09
CA PHE A 208 -12.88 8.22 -10.23
C PHE A 208 -12.90 7.67 -8.80
N ASN A 209 -14.09 7.60 -8.20
CA ASN A 209 -14.27 7.07 -6.86
C ASN A 209 -14.05 5.55 -6.77
N ALA A 210 -14.38 4.81 -7.84
CA ALA A 210 -14.19 3.36 -7.89
C ALA A 210 -12.71 2.98 -7.81
N VAL A 211 -11.84 3.61 -8.60
CA VAL A 211 -10.43 3.21 -8.70
C VAL A 211 -9.60 3.68 -7.49
N LEU A 212 -9.98 4.77 -6.83
CA LEU A 212 -9.34 5.25 -5.61
C LEU A 212 -9.62 4.28 -4.44
N GLY A 213 -8.59 3.56 -4.02
CA GLY A 213 -8.73 2.47 -3.05
C GLY A 213 -9.47 1.25 -3.58
N GLY A 214 -9.59 1.12 -4.92
CA GLY A 214 -10.36 0.09 -5.60
C GLY A 214 -9.62 -1.24 -5.78
N LEU A 215 -8.44 -1.39 -5.21
CA LEU A 215 -7.63 -2.61 -5.23
C LEU A 215 -7.36 -3.13 -6.65
N GLY A 216 -7.26 -2.23 -7.64
CA GLY A 216 -7.00 -2.56 -9.03
C GLY A 216 -8.18 -3.23 -9.78
N GLN A 217 -9.39 -3.23 -9.21
CA GLN A 217 -10.53 -3.99 -9.74
C GLN A 217 -11.25 -3.33 -10.91
N PHE A 218 -11.17 -2.01 -11.05
CA PHE A 218 -12.03 -1.23 -11.95
C PHE A 218 -11.30 -0.61 -13.13
N GLY A 219 -9.99 -0.53 -13.04
CA GLY A 219 -9.15 0.05 -14.08
C GLY A 219 -7.69 0.18 -13.63
N ILE A 220 -6.83 0.43 -14.61
CA ILE A 220 -5.41 0.70 -14.40
C ILE A 220 -5.20 2.21 -14.46
N ILE A 221 -4.67 2.79 -13.38
CA ILE A 221 -4.35 4.22 -13.29
C ILE A 221 -3.06 4.46 -14.07
N THR A 222 -3.14 5.19 -15.18
CA THR A 222 -1.99 5.53 -16.03
C THR A 222 -1.48 6.94 -15.81
N ARG A 223 -2.32 7.88 -15.32
CA ARG A 223 -1.94 9.24 -14.96
C ARG A 223 -2.77 9.74 -13.78
N ALA A 224 -2.18 10.55 -12.91
CA ALA A 224 -2.85 11.18 -11.79
C ALA A 224 -2.46 12.66 -11.68
N ARG A 225 -3.44 13.53 -11.42
CA ARG A 225 -3.21 14.94 -11.05
C ARG A 225 -3.18 15.05 -9.54
N ILE A 226 -1.99 15.27 -8.99
CA ILE A 226 -1.70 15.30 -7.56
C ILE A 226 -1.65 16.73 -7.07
N LEU A 227 -2.40 17.03 -6.02
CA LEU A 227 -2.42 18.33 -5.36
C LEU A 227 -1.08 18.61 -4.66
N LEU A 228 -0.54 19.80 -4.88
CA LEU A 228 0.70 20.25 -4.27
C LEU A 228 0.46 21.39 -3.28
N GLN A 229 1.42 21.59 -2.40
CA GLN A 229 1.52 22.71 -1.48
C GLN A 229 2.96 23.23 -1.43
N GLU A 230 3.19 24.36 -0.77
CA GLU A 230 4.53 24.81 -0.44
C GLU A 230 5.28 23.73 0.35
N ALA A 231 6.52 23.45 -0.04
CA ALA A 231 7.34 22.45 0.63
C ALA A 231 8.02 23.06 1.88
N PRO A 232 8.00 22.37 3.03
CA PRO A 232 8.86 22.72 4.15
C PRO A 232 10.33 22.58 3.76
N GLN A 233 11.21 23.36 4.40
CA GLN A 233 12.65 23.19 4.22
C GLN A 233 13.22 22.16 5.19
N LYS A 234 12.79 22.25 6.44
CA LYS A 234 13.27 21.44 7.54
C LYS A 234 12.11 20.85 8.34
N VAL A 235 12.43 19.85 9.10
CA VAL A 235 11.51 19.15 9.98
C VAL A 235 12.16 19.00 11.35
N LYS A 236 11.49 19.46 12.39
CA LYS A 236 11.82 19.09 13.76
C LYS A 236 11.10 17.78 14.06
N TRP A 237 11.86 16.70 14.09
CA TRP A 237 11.37 15.34 14.35
C TRP A 237 11.60 14.99 15.82
N VAL A 238 10.54 14.56 16.51
CA VAL A 238 10.52 14.35 17.95
C VAL A 238 10.06 12.94 18.26
N ARG A 239 10.72 12.29 19.22
CA ARG A 239 10.33 11.02 19.83
C ARG A 239 10.08 11.17 21.31
N ALA A 240 8.96 10.61 21.79
CA ALA A 240 8.58 10.59 23.20
C ALA A 240 8.22 9.16 23.61
N PHE A 241 8.79 8.67 24.71
CA PHE A 241 8.56 7.30 25.20
C PHE A 241 7.56 7.24 26.34
N TYR A 242 6.83 6.11 26.41
CA TYR A 242 5.76 5.83 27.38
C TYR A 242 5.86 4.40 27.87
N ASP A 243 5.43 4.16 29.11
CA ASP A 243 5.27 2.84 29.70
C ASP A 243 3.81 2.48 30.01
N ASP A 244 2.86 3.38 29.66
CA ASP A 244 1.42 3.18 29.76
C ASP A 244 0.74 3.41 28.41
N PHE A 245 -0.04 2.43 27.95
CA PHE A 245 -0.72 2.47 26.65
C PHE A 245 -1.83 3.53 26.60
N GLY A 246 -2.55 3.71 27.70
CA GLY A 246 -3.65 4.69 27.76
C GLY A 246 -3.12 6.12 27.64
N THR A 247 -2.01 6.42 28.31
CA THR A 247 -1.32 7.71 28.23
C THR A 247 -0.76 7.94 26.83
N PHE A 248 -0.13 6.92 26.24
CA PHE A 248 0.40 6.95 24.88
C PHE A 248 -0.70 7.30 23.86
N THR A 249 -1.83 6.59 23.87
CA THR A 249 -2.93 6.86 22.92
C THR A 249 -3.60 8.20 23.16
N LYS A 250 -3.73 8.64 24.41
CA LYS A 250 -4.26 9.95 24.77
C LYS A 250 -3.40 11.08 24.21
N ASP A 251 -2.09 10.96 24.31
CA ASP A 251 -1.17 11.97 23.77
C ASP A 251 -1.12 11.95 22.23
N GLN A 252 -1.26 10.79 21.59
CA GLN A 252 -1.47 10.71 20.13
C GLN A 252 -2.74 11.46 19.71
N GLU A 253 -3.84 11.29 20.43
CA GLU A 253 -5.10 12.01 20.16
C GLU A 253 -4.97 13.51 20.42
N LEU A 254 -4.22 13.92 21.43
CA LEU A 254 -3.88 15.32 21.68
C LEU A 254 -3.14 15.92 20.47
N LEU A 255 -2.10 15.24 19.97
CA LEU A 255 -1.31 15.72 18.83
C LEU A 255 -2.15 15.91 17.57
N VAL A 256 -3.01 14.94 17.22
CA VAL A 256 -3.86 15.08 16.02
C VAL A 256 -5.00 16.09 16.19
N SER A 257 -5.26 16.53 17.42
CA SER A 257 -6.21 17.62 17.69
C SER A 257 -5.61 19.03 17.44
N MET A 258 -4.28 19.11 17.21
CA MET A 258 -3.54 20.35 16.99
C MET A 258 -2.98 20.45 15.55
N PRO A 259 -3.80 20.36 14.48
CA PRO A 259 -3.30 20.30 13.10
C PRO A 259 -2.58 21.57 12.63
N ASP A 260 -2.75 22.69 13.36
CA ASP A 260 -2.05 23.95 13.06
C ASP A 260 -0.62 23.98 13.60
N LEU A 261 -0.30 23.13 14.58
CA LEU A 261 1.01 23.07 15.23
C LEU A 261 1.77 21.79 14.87
N VAL A 262 1.07 20.70 14.59
CA VAL A 262 1.64 19.39 14.33
C VAL A 262 1.41 19.01 12.87
N ASP A 263 2.45 18.55 12.20
CA ASP A 263 2.40 18.18 10.78
C ASP A 263 2.42 16.69 10.54
N TYR A 264 2.90 15.91 11.50
CA TYR A 264 3.09 14.48 11.39
C TYR A 264 2.93 13.79 12.74
N VAL A 265 2.22 12.67 12.82
CA VAL A 265 2.07 11.85 14.03
C VAL A 265 2.10 10.38 13.66
N GLU A 266 3.05 9.65 14.21
CA GLU A 266 3.09 8.20 14.20
C GLU A 266 3.40 7.67 15.60
N GLY A 267 3.56 6.37 15.71
CA GLY A 267 4.05 5.72 16.90
C GLY A 267 4.25 4.25 16.68
N PHE A 268 4.94 3.62 17.61
CA PHE A 268 5.23 2.21 17.55
C PHE A 268 5.31 1.58 18.94
N ILE A 269 5.13 0.26 18.97
CA ILE A 269 5.24 -0.54 20.19
C ILE A 269 6.65 -1.10 20.24
N VAL A 270 7.33 -0.92 21.37
CA VAL A 270 8.67 -1.44 21.66
C VAL A 270 8.53 -2.70 22.53
N LEU A 271 8.62 -3.86 21.89
CA LEU A 271 8.43 -5.16 22.51
C LEU A 271 9.73 -5.72 23.11
N ASN A 272 10.86 -5.40 22.50
CA ASN A 272 12.18 -5.93 22.83
C ASN A 272 13.28 -5.00 22.27
N GLU A 273 14.54 -5.32 22.51
CA GLU A 273 15.69 -4.56 22.01
C GLU A 273 15.72 -4.50 20.48
N GLN A 274 15.33 -5.58 19.79
CA GLN A 274 15.30 -5.64 18.33
C GLN A 274 14.29 -4.63 17.74
N SER A 275 13.08 -4.54 18.30
CA SER A 275 12.08 -3.57 17.85
C SER A 275 12.50 -2.12 18.13
N LEU A 276 13.21 -1.86 19.24
CA LEU A 276 13.80 -0.56 19.52
C LEU A 276 14.90 -0.21 18.51
N HIS A 277 15.81 -1.16 18.26
CA HIS A 277 16.90 -0.97 17.30
C HIS A 277 16.37 -0.72 15.88
N SER A 278 15.48 -1.57 15.41
CA SER A 278 14.88 -1.45 14.06
C SER A 278 14.20 -0.10 13.84
N SER A 279 13.45 0.38 14.84
CA SER A 279 12.78 1.68 14.77
C SER A 279 13.75 2.87 14.81
N SER A 280 14.97 2.69 15.32
CA SER A 280 15.92 3.78 15.56
C SER A 280 16.91 4.00 14.41
N VAL A 281 16.94 3.11 13.40
CA VAL A 281 17.91 3.19 12.29
C VAL A 281 17.87 4.52 11.56
N ALA A 282 16.68 5.06 11.33
CA ALA A 282 16.50 6.30 10.56
C ALA A 282 16.53 7.57 11.42
N PHE A 283 16.44 7.47 12.75
CA PHE A 283 16.43 8.62 13.65
C PHE A 283 17.85 9.02 14.04
N PRO A 284 18.41 10.12 13.51
CA PRO A 284 19.84 10.42 13.61
C PRO A 284 20.28 11.00 14.97
N ALA A 285 19.40 11.10 15.95
CA ALA A 285 19.72 11.60 17.28
C ALA A 285 20.26 10.48 18.19
N ASN A 286 21.11 10.86 19.13
CA ASN A 286 21.54 9.93 20.17
C ASN A 286 20.38 9.71 21.16
N VAL A 287 19.79 8.51 21.12
CA VAL A 287 18.68 8.11 21.99
C VAL A 287 19.27 7.33 23.17
N ASP A 288 19.29 7.94 24.33
CA ASP A 288 19.72 7.34 25.59
C ASP A 288 18.50 6.77 26.34
N PHE A 289 17.74 5.91 25.67
CA PHE A 289 16.62 5.18 26.25
C PHE A 289 17.02 3.72 26.48
N SER A 290 17.13 3.33 27.75
CA SER A 290 17.51 1.99 28.19
C SER A 290 16.32 1.34 28.89
N PRO A 291 15.39 0.71 28.14
CA PRO A 291 14.20 0.11 28.71
C PRO A 291 14.53 -1.17 29.49
N ASP A 292 13.82 -1.39 30.58
CA ASP A 292 13.81 -2.67 31.28
C ASP A 292 12.63 -3.51 30.81
N PHE A 293 12.85 -4.48 29.93
CA PHE A 293 11.81 -5.34 29.39
C PHE A 293 11.29 -6.39 30.41
N GLY A 294 11.85 -6.44 31.62
CA GLY A 294 11.41 -7.36 32.66
C GLY A 294 11.76 -8.83 32.36
N THR A 295 11.01 -9.75 33.00
CA THR A 295 11.18 -11.19 32.80
C THR A 295 10.25 -11.73 31.72
N LYS A 296 10.54 -12.91 31.15
CA LYS A 296 9.67 -13.60 30.17
C LYS A 296 8.23 -13.83 30.66
N SER A 297 8.03 -13.95 31.97
CA SER A 297 6.71 -14.15 32.59
C SER A 297 5.91 -12.85 32.79
N SER A 298 6.57 -11.69 32.70
CA SER A 298 5.94 -10.37 32.84
C SER A 298 6.73 -9.35 32.02
N PRO A 299 6.70 -9.44 30.69
CA PRO A 299 7.44 -8.52 29.83
C PRO A 299 6.87 -7.11 29.98
N LYS A 300 7.72 -6.14 30.25
CA LYS A 300 7.36 -4.74 30.20
C LYS A 300 7.42 -4.26 28.75
N ILE A 301 6.36 -3.60 28.28
CA ILE A 301 6.23 -3.09 26.93
C ILE A 301 6.28 -1.57 27.00
N TYR A 302 7.00 -0.97 26.06
CA TYR A 302 7.10 0.47 25.93
C TYR A 302 6.46 0.92 24.64
N TYR A 303 6.14 2.20 24.55
CA TYR A 303 5.52 2.83 23.40
C TYR A 303 6.30 4.08 23.05
N CYS A 304 6.44 4.37 21.77
CA CYS A 304 7.07 5.59 21.30
C CYS A 304 6.11 6.36 20.41
N ILE A 305 5.87 7.63 20.71
CA ILE A 305 5.24 8.57 19.77
C ILE A 305 6.34 9.22 18.95
N GLU A 306 6.11 9.31 17.66
CA GLU A 306 6.85 10.18 16.74
C GLU A 306 5.92 11.30 16.29
N PHE A 307 6.37 12.55 16.43
CA PHE A 307 5.69 13.65 15.80
C PHE A 307 6.69 14.61 15.15
N ALA A 308 6.19 15.41 14.21
CA ALA A 308 7.02 16.39 13.55
C ALA A 308 6.33 17.74 13.39
N VAL A 309 7.14 18.78 13.44
CA VAL A 309 6.76 20.16 13.13
C VAL A 309 7.58 20.61 11.93
N HIS A 310 6.90 21.11 10.92
CA HIS A 310 7.52 21.56 9.67
C HIS A 310 7.96 23.02 9.77
N ASP A 311 9.16 23.29 9.28
CA ASP A 311 9.70 24.64 9.17
C ASP A 311 9.61 25.14 7.72
N TYR A 312 8.92 26.28 7.53
CA TYR A 312 8.71 26.91 6.23
C TYR A 312 9.50 28.22 6.15
N GLN A 313 10.17 28.46 5.03
CA GLN A 313 11.04 29.63 4.83
C GLN A 313 10.35 30.96 5.11
N HIS A 314 9.07 31.06 4.86
CA HIS A 314 8.32 32.33 4.96
C HIS A 314 7.52 32.48 6.27
N LYS A 315 7.53 31.47 7.13
CA LYS A 315 6.89 31.52 8.44
C LYS A 315 7.96 31.81 9.50
N ASN A 316 7.91 32.99 10.13
CA ASN A 316 8.72 33.29 11.31
C ASN A 316 8.29 32.47 12.55
N THR A 317 8.08 31.19 12.38
CA THR A 317 7.64 30.28 13.45
C THR A 317 8.89 29.74 14.14
N ASN A 318 9.03 30.01 15.44
CA ASN A 318 10.08 29.39 16.23
C ASN A 318 9.67 27.90 16.51
N VAL A 319 10.14 26.98 15.69
CA VAL A 319 9.79 25.56 15.74
C VAL A 319 10.17 24.94 17.10
N GLU A 320 11.29 25.35 17.69
CA GLU A 320 11.69 24.89 19.04
C GLU A 320 10.64 25.30 20.10
N GLN A 321 10.14 26.52 20.04
CA GLN A 321 9.09 26.97 20.95
C GLN A 321 7.78 26.22 20.74
N VAL A 322 7.43 25.89 19.50
CA VAL A 322 6.24 25.06 19.18
C VAL A 322 6.40 23.69 19.80
N VAL A 323 7.53 23.01 19.60
CA VAL A 323 7.81 21.71 20.19
C VAL A 323 7.76 21.76 21.72
N GLU A 324 8.30 22.81 22.34
CA GLU A 324 8.23 22.98 23.79
C GLU A 324 6.78 23.12 24.29
N VAL A 325 5.96 23.93 23.61
CA VAL A 325 4.52 24.11 23.95
C VAL A 325 3.75 22.79 23.83
N ILE A 326 4.02 22.00 22.78
CA ILE A 326 3.41 20.69 22.58
C ILE A 326 3.86 19.74 23.71
N SER A 327 5.16 19.59 23.91
CA SER A 327 5.75 18.64 24.85
C SER A 327 5.34 18.87 26.31
N ARG A 328 5.10 20.12 26.70
CA ARG A 328 4.57 20.46 28.03
C ARG A 328 3.14 19.94 28.28
N GLN A 329 2.39 19.67 27.22
CA GLN A 329 1.01 19.15 27.32
C GLN A 329 1.00 17.62 27.28
N MET A 330 2.10 16.98 26.88
CA MET A 330 2.24 15.54 26.80
C MET A 330 2.64 14.94 28.15
N SER A 331 2.25 13.70 28.37
CA SER A 331 2.48 12.95 29.62
C SER A 331 3.51 11.83 29.42
N HIS A 332 4.53 12.05 28.58
CA HIS A 332 5.60 11.10 28.33
C HIS A 332 6.45 10.81 29.59
N MET A 333 7.27 9.77 29.54
CA MET A 333 8.24 9.46 30.60
C MET A 333 9.21 10.62 30.80
N VAL A 334 9.52 10.92 32.06
CA VAL A 334 10.43 12.03 32.41
C VAL A 334 11.78 11.83 31.75
N SER A 335 12.30 12.91 31.12
CA SER A 335 13.58 12.93 30.40
C SER A 335 13.69 11.98 29.19
N GLN A 336 12.58 11.40 28.74
CA GLN A 336 12.54 10.50 27.58
C GLN A 336 11.85 11.18 26.38
N LEU A 337 12.31 12.39 26.05
CA LEU A 337 11.96 13.15 24.88
C LEU A 337 13.22 13.48 24.10
N TYR A 338 13.26 13.09 22.85
CA TYR A 338 14.38 13.28 21.94
C TYR A 338 13.94 14.05 20.72
N SER A 339 14.77 14.92 20.20
CA SER A 339 14.45 15.67 18.99
C SER A 339 15.67 15.87 18.11
N VAL A 340 15.43 15.96 16.81
CA VAL A 340 16.45 16.25 15.80
C VAL A 340 15.86 17.16 14.73
N GLU A 341 16.68 17.99 14.13
CA GLU A 341 16.33 18.74 12.92
C GLU A 341 16.95 18.05 11.72
N VAL A 342 16.11 17.76 10.73
CA VAL A 342 16.51 17.13 9.47
C VAL A 342 15.93 17.89 8.28
N SER A 343 16.44 17.67 7.06
CA SER A 343 15.80 18.20 5.88
C SER A 343 14.43 17.54 5.67
N TYR A 344 13.50 18.23 5.00
CA TYR A 344 12.20 17.64 4.67
C TYR A 344 12.35 16.40 3.77
N PHE A 345 13.33 16.42 2.86
CA PHE A 345 13.64 15.26 2.03
C PHE A 345 14.09 14.05 2.87
N ASP A 346 15.06 14.24 3.78
CA ASP A 346 15.57 13.14 4.61
C ASP A 346 14.50 12.58 5.54
N PHE A 347 13.63 13.43 6.09
CA PHE A 347 12.50 12.99 6.91
C PHE A 347 11.54 12.09 6.13
N LEU A 348 11.15 12.49 4.93
CA LEU A 348 10.25 11.70 4.09
C LEU A 348 10.92 10.41 3.55
N ASN A 349 12.22 10.46 3.27
CA ASN A 349 12.98 9.31 2.74
C ASN A 349 13.58 8.42 3.84
N ARG A 350 13.19 8.60 5.12
CA ARG A 350 13.77 7.90 6.27
C ARG A 350 13.72 6.37 6.17
N VAL A 351 12.62 5.81 5.64
CA VAL A 351 12.45 4.35 5.50
C VAL A 351 13.44 3.73 4.51
N ARG A 352 14.04 4.53 3.62
CA ARG A 352 15.15 4.07 2.78
C ARG A 352 16.38 3.65 3.59
N MET A 353 16.63 4.32 4.71
CA MET A 353 17.73 3.95 5.61
C MET A 353 17.48 2.57 6.26
N GLU A 354 16.21 2.31 6.64
CA GLU A 354 15.80 1.00 7.17
C GLU A 354 15.92 -0.09 6.10
N GLU A 355 15.47 0.17 4.88
CA GLU A 355 15.65 -0.74 3.74
C GLU A 355 17.13 -1.07 3.52
N MET A 356 18.00 -0.06 3.48
CA MET A 356 19.45 -0.28 3.29
C MET A 356 20.05 -1.12 4.42
N SER A 357 19.63 -0.88 5.65
CA SER A 357 20.03 -1.70 6.81
C SER A 357 19.55 -3.14 6.66
N LEU A 358 18.28 -3.37 6.36
CA LEU A 358 17.72 -4.71 6.16
C LEU A 358 18.37 -5.44 4.98
N ARG A 359 18.68 -4.74 3.89
CA ARG A 359 19.44 -5.32 2.76
C ARG A 359 20.84 -5.76 3.17
N SER A 360 21.52 -4.95 3.98
CA SER A 360 22.87 -5.30 4.46
C SER A 360 22.89 -6.54 5.37
N LEU A 361 21.77 -6.78 6.05
CA LEU A 361 21.54 -7.93 6.92
C LEU A 361 20.92 -9.13 6.19
N GLY A 362 20.64 -9.03 4.88
CA GLY A 362 19.93 -10.07 4.12
C GLY A 362 18.44 -10.23 4.48
N MET A 363 17.86 -9.27 5.21
CA MET A 363 16.48 -9.32 5.74
C MET A 363 15.46 -8.59 4.87
N TRP A 364 15.87 -8.02 3.73
CA TRP A 364 14.93 -7.37 2.80
C TRP A 364 14.33 -8.34 1.77
N GLU A 365 15.08 -9.34 1.37
CA GLU A 365 14.66 -10.31 0.34
C GLU A 365 14.09 -11.61 0.95
N VAL A 366 13.46 -11.53 2.12
CA VAL A 366 12.85 -12.64 2.86
C VAL A 366 11.32 -12.58 2.83
N HIS A 367 10.63 -13.47 3.51
CA HIS A 367 9.17 -13.39 3.66
C HIS A 367 8.76 -12.24 4.59
N HIS A 368 7.73 -11.48 4.17
CA HIS A 368 7.17 -10.38 4.96
C HIS A 368 5.68 -10.63 5.25
N PRO A 369 5.36 -11.42 6.26
CA PRO A 369 3.98 -11.65 6.66
C PRO A 369 3.44 -10.41 7.41
N TRP A 370 3.09 -9.36 6.68
CA TRP A 370 2.55 -8.13 7.25
C TRP A 370 1.04 -8.20 7.44
N LEU A 371 0.54 -7.53 8.47
CA LEU A 371 -0.88 -7.32 8.71
C LEU A 371 -1.12 -5.85 9.06
N ASN A 372 -1.99 -5.18 8.30
CA ASN A 372 -2.40 -3.80 8.57
C ASN A 372 -3.90 -3.74 8.87
N MET A 373 -4.27 -3.03 9.93
CA MET A 373 -5.65 -2.93 10.40
C MET A 373 -6.06 -1.48 10.65
N PHE A 374 -7.25 -1.12 10.22
CA PHE A 374 -7.95 0.06 10.74
C PHE A 374 -8.77 -0.37 11.96
N VAL A 375 -8.53 0.27 13.08
CA VAL A 375 -9.13 -0.06 14.38
C VAL A 375 -9.96 1.13 14.89
N PRO A 376 -11.23 0.94 15.26
CA PRO A 376 -12.00 2.01 15.90
C PRO A 376 -11.34 2.48 17.20
N LYS A 377 -11.41 3.77 17.52
CA LYS A 377 -10.89 4.33 18.77
C LYS A 377 -11.34 3.53 19.99
N ALA A 378 -12.64 3.26 20.11
CA ALA A 378 -13.21 2.52 21.24
C ALA A 378 -12.65 1.09 21.42
N GLY A 379 -12.08 0.52 20.35
CA GLY A 379 -11.52 -0.84 20.36
C GLY A 379 -10.00 -0.91 20.51
N ILE A 380 -9.28 0.22 20.58
CA ILE A 380 -7.81 0.21 20.46
C ILE A 380 -7.11 -0.51 21.62
N SER A 381 -7.60 -0.35 22.86
CA SER A 381 -7.05 -1.07 24.01
C SER A 381 -7.30 -2.58 23.92
N SER A 382 -8.51 -2.99 23.52
CA SER A 382 -8.84 -4.40 23.31
C SER A 382 -8.02 -5.00 22.14
N PHE A 383 -7.71 -4.20 21.11
CA PHE A 383 -6.85 -4.63 20.03
C PHE A 383 -5.40 -4.82 20.49
N ARG A 384 -4.87 -3.90 21.31
CA ARG A 384 -3.55 -4.05 21.93
C ARG A 384 -3.46 -5.34 22.76
N ASP A 385 -4.48 -5.63 23.57
CA ASP A 385 -4.52 -6.86 24.38
C ASP A 385 -4.53 -8.10 23.49
N LEU A 386 -5.34 -8.09 22.42
CA LEU A 386 -5.35 -9.17 21.42
C LEU A 386 -3.97 -9.37 20.74
N LEU A 387 -3.23 -8.29 20.47
CA LEU A 387 -1.87 -8.39 19.94
C LEU A 387 -0.95 -9.07 20.95
N MET A 388 -1.00 -8.65 22.21
CA MET A 388 -0.11 -9.17 23.25
C MET A 388 -0.39 -10.64 23.56
N ASP A 389 -1.64 -11.09 23.44
CA ASP A 389 -2.03 -12.50 23.59
C ASP A 389 -1.50 -13.39 22.45
N ASN A 390 -1.21 -12.80 21.27
CA ASN A 390 -0.84 -13.55 20.06
C ASN A 390 0.60 -13.34 19.58
N ILE A 391 1.29 -12.32 20.09
CA ILE A 391 2.67 -11.98 19.71
C ILE A 391 3.57 -12.16 20.92
N SER A 392 4.57 -13.03 20.79
CA SER A 392 5.61 -13.18 21.80
C SER A 392 6.69 -12.10 21.59
N PRO A 393 6.96 -11.26 22.59
CA PRO A 393 8.03 -10.26 22.52
C PRO A 393 9.42 -10.84 22.21
N ASP A 394 9.72 -12.03 22.76
CA ASP A 394 11.04 -12.67 22.61
C ASP A 394 11.38 -13.09 21.16
N ASN A 395 10.36 -13.29 20.32
CA ASN A 395 10.51 -13.82 18.96
C ASN A 395 9.87 -12.88 17.92
N PHE A 396 9.90 -11.58 18.16
CA PHE A 396 9.34 -10.61 17.26
C PHE A 396 10.45 -9.82 16.54
N ASP A 397 10.64 -10.14 15.26
CA ASP A 397 11.50 -9.42 14.34
C ASP A 397 10.67 -8.43 13.52
N GLY A 398 10.77 -7.16 13.81
CA GLY A 398 10.05 -6.13 13.07
C GLY A 398 9.51 -4.99 13.92
N LEU A 399 8.52 -4.31 13.40
CA LEU A 399 7.92 -3.12 13.98
C LEU A 399 6.40 -3.28 14.08
N ILE A 400 5.79 -2.82 15.16
CA ILE A 400 4.35 -2.62 15.26
C ILE A 400 4.07 -1.14 15.27
N LEU A 401 3.64 -0.62 14.11
CA LEU A 401 3.18 0.76 13.97
C LEU A 401 1.79 0.92 14.57
N ILE A 402 1.53 2.06 15.20
CA ILE A 402 0.22 2.42 15.72
C ILE A 402 0.08 3.94 15.77
N TYR A 403 -0.85 4.49 15.00
CA TYR A 403 -1.09 5.93 15.00
C TYR A 403 -2.53 6.31 14.61
N PRO A 404 -3.02 7.47 15.06
CA PRO A 404 -4.40 7.91 14.85
C PRO A 404 -4.58 8.53 13.47
N LEU A 405 -5.76 8.29 12.90
CA LEU A 405 -6.27 8.90 11.69
C LEU A 405 -7.61 9.59 11.98
N LEU A 406 -7.92 10.64 11.21
CA LEU A 406 -9.21 11.34 11.32
C LEU A 406 -10.14 10.93 10.17
N ARG A 407 -11.34 10.43 10.50
CA ARG A 407 -12.34 9.91 9.54
C ARG A 407 -12.85 10.96 8.58
N ASP A 408 -13.01 12.20 9.05
CA ASP A 408 -13.49 13.31 8.24
C ASP A 408 -12.52 13.75 7.12
N LYS A 409 -11.32 13.20 7.12
CA LYS A 409 -10.32 13.40 6.05
C LYS A 409 -10.45 12.39 4.90
N TRP A 410 -11.38 11.46 4.98
CA TRP A 410 -11.61 10.41 3.99
C TRP A 410 -12.90 10.66 3.21
N ASP A 411 -12.83 10.62 1.89
CA ASP A 411 -14.04 10.61 1.07
C ASP A 411 -14.69 9.21 1.10
N THR A 412 -15.90 9.15 1.63
CA THR A 412 -16.67 7.92 1.76
C THR A 412 -17.16 7.36 0.43
N ASN A 413 -17.09 8.11 -0.68
CA ASN A 413 -17.46 7.64 -2.02
C ASN A 413 -16.37 6.74 -2.64
N THR A 414 -15.12 6.86 -2.19
CA THR A 414 -14.02 6.01 -2.64
C THR A 414 -14.25 4.54 -2.26
N SER A 415 -13.47 3.63 -2.83
CA SER A 415 -13.66 2.19 -2.58
C SER A 415 -13.04 1.69 -1.26
N VAL A 416 -12.33 2.53 -0.52
CA VAL A 416 -11.71 2.14 0.75
C VAL A 416 -12.75 1.77 1.80
N VAL A 417 -12.49 0.67 2.52
CA VAL A 417 -13.34 0.20 3.60
C VAL A 417 -12.78 0.65 4.94
N LEU A 418 -13.53 1.50 5.62
CA LEU A 418 -13.21 1.93 6.99
C LEU A 418 -14.05 1.15 8.02
N PRO A 419 -13.59 1.03 9.28
CA PRO A 419 -14.39 0.46 10.35
C PRO A 419 -15.73 1.16 10.48
N ASN A 420 -16.82 0.45 10.78
CA ASN A 420 -18.09 1.08 11.04
C ASN A 420 -18.00 1.94 12.31
N SER A 421 -18.36 3.20 12.21
CA SER A 421 -18.52 4.06 13.40
C SER A 421 -19.94 3.90 13.91
N GLY A 422 -20.10 3.26 15.06
CA GLY A 422 -21.37 3.28 15.80
C GLY A 422 -21.61 4.60 16.54
N SER A 423 -20.67 5.55 16.49
CA SER A 423 -20.68 6.78 17.27
C SER A 423 -19.98 7.92 16.53
N MET A 424 -20.07 9.11 17.10
CA MET A 424 -19.44 10.34 16.66
C MET A 424 -17.88 10.33 16.76
N ASP A 425 -17.26 9.16 16.92
CA ASP A 425 -15.80 9.07 17.03
C ASP A 425 -15.13 9.47 15.72
N ARG A 426 -14.49 10.64 15.75
CA ARG A 426 -13.71 11.18 14.65
C ARG A 426 -12.40 10.42 14.44
N VAL A 427 -11.84 9.87 15.52
CA VAL A 427 -10.55 9.17 15.51
C VAL A 427 -10.73 7.69 15.20
N MET A 428 -9.88 7.15 14.39
CA MET A 428 -9.59 5.72 14.23
C MET A 428 -8.07 5.54 14.21
N TYR A 429 -7.60 4.32 14.44
CA TYR A 429 -6.17 3.99 14.40
C TYR A 429 -5.84 3.12 13.20
N VAL A 430 -4.65 3.30 12.64
CA VAL A 430 -4.01 2.25 11.87
C VAL A 430 -3.02 1.50 12.76
N VAL A 431 -3.01 0.18 12.64
CA VAL A 431 -2.02 -0.68 13.30
C VAL A 431 -1.39 -1.57 12.23
N GLY A 432 -0.08 -1.48 12.09
CA GLY A 432 0.71 -2.28 11.14
C GLY A 432 1.66 -3.21 11.88
N ILE A 433 1.52 -4.52 11.69
CA ILE A 433 2.48 -5.53 12.14
C ILE A 433 3.42 -5.77 10.98
N LEU A 434 4.59 -5.16 11.02
CA LEU A 434 5.60 -5.18 9.95
C LEU A 434 6.76 -6.05 10.39
N ARG A 435 6.72 -7.33 10.06
CA ARG A 435 7.76 -8.28 10.44
C ARG A 435 8.39 -8.98 9.25
N SER A 436 9.64 -9.37 9.43
CA SER A 436 10.38 -10.22 8.50
C SER A 436 10.45 -11.64 9.05
N ALA A 437 10.47 -12.63 8.17
CA ALA A 437 10.57 -14.05 8.53
C ALA A 437 11.61 -14.70 7.61
N ASN A 438 12.85 -14.80 8.12
CA ASN A 438 13.96 -15.35 7.36
C ASN A 438 13.95 -16.88 7.44
N PRO A 439 13.81 -17.61 6.31
CA PRO A 439 13.87 -19.07 6.31
C PRO A 439 15.26 -19.60 6.70
N ASP A 440 16.33 -18.84 6.45
CA ASP A 440 17.70 -19.23 6.77
C ASP A 440 18.05 -19.02 8.26
N ASP A 441 17.31 -18.15 8.98
CA ASP A 441 17.49 -17.84 10.40
C ASP A 441 16.39 -18.45 11.29
N GLY A 442 15.90 -19.65 10.94
CA GLY A 442 15.04 -20.45 11.80
C GLY A 442 13.53 -20.27 11.60
N CYS A 443 13.06 -19.39 10.71
CA CYS A 443 11.64 -19.37 10.33
C CYS A 443 11.37 -20.27 9.12
N SER A 444 11.28 -21.59 9.35
CA SER A 444 10.91 -22.58 8.34
C SER A 444 9.54 -22.29 7.71
N HIS A 445 9.19 -23.01 6.64
CA HIS A 445 7.86 -22.94 6.03
C HIS A 445 6.73 -23.14 7.06
N HIS A 446 6.89 -24.05 8.03
CA HIS A 446 5.92 -24.24 9.11
C HIS A 446 5.79 -23.02 10.00
N CYS A 447 6.89 -22.37 10.35
CA CYS A 447 6.90 -21.10 11.08
C CYS A 447 6.13 -20.02 10.33
N LEU A 448 6.38 -19.84 9.03
CA LEU A 448 5.66 -18.86 8.20
C LEU A 448 4.14 -19.13 8.19
N GLN A 449 3.73 -20.39 8.02
CA GLN A 449 2.31 -20.75 8.04
C GLN A 449 1.66 -20.45 9.38
N GLU A 450 2.36 -20.70 10.48
CA GLU A 450 1.86 -20.37 11.83
C GLU A 450 1.74 -18.85 12.03
N LEU A 451 2.69 -18.04 11.53
CA LEU A 451 2.59 -16.58 11.57
C LEU A 451 1.37 -16.06 10.79
N LEU A 452 1.17 -16.58 9.58
CA LEU A 452 0.02 -16.21 8.75
C LEU A 452 -1.30 -16.64 9.40
N ARG A 453 -1.33 -17.81 10.04
CA ARG A 453 -2.50 -18.28 10.81
C ARG A 453 -2.81 -17.36 11.99
N ARG A 454 -1.80 -16.93 12.74
CA ARG A 454 -1.95 -15.97 13.86
C ARG A 454 -2.44 -14.61 13.38
N HIS A 455 -1.88 -14.08 12.29
CA HIS A 455 -2.34 -12.82 11.72
C HIS A 455 -3.80 -12.91 11.27
N ARG A 456 -4.20 -14.02 10.66
CA ARG A 456 -5.61 -14.25 10.30
C ARG A 456 -6.50 -14.28 11.54
N HIS A 457 -6.09 -15.00 12.58
CA HIS A 457 -6.82 -15.05 13.85
C HIS A 457 -6.99 -13.64 14.48
N ILE A 458 -5.93 -12.83 14.49
CA ILE A 458 -5.99 -11.44 14.97
C ILE A 458 -7.00 -10.64 14.13
N ALA A 459 -6.90 -10.70 12.80
CA ALA A 459 -7.77 -9.95 11.90
C ALA A 459 -9.24 -10.36 12.03
N ASP A 460 -9.53 -11.66 12.06
CA ASP A 460 -10.90 -12.19 12.20
C ASP A 460 -11.49 -11.85 13.56
N THR A 461 -10.71 -12.01 14.64
CA THR A 461 -11.14 -11.69 16.01
C THR A 461 -11.41 -10.20 16.17
N ALA A 462 -10.50 -9.35 15.67
CA ALA A 462 -10.68 -7.91 15.71
C ALA A 462 -11.87 -7.45 14.85
N GLY A 463 -12.06 -8.04 13.67
CA GLY A 463 -13.20 -7.77 12.82
C GLY A 463 -14.53 -8.10 13.52
N ALA A 464 -14.61 -9.26 14.17
CA ALA A 464 -15.81 -9.75 14.84
C ALA A 464 -16.13 -9.00 16.15
N ARG A 465 -15.11 -8.73 16.99
CA ARG A 465 -15.31 -8.19 18.34
C ARG A 465 -15.38 -6.67 18.41
N ILE A 466 -14.57 -5.98 17.59
CA ILE A 466 -14.40 -4.53 17.66
C ILE A 466 -14.67 -3.81 16.33
N GLY A 467 -15.08 -4.54 15.30
CA GLY A 467 -15.41 -3.96 13.99
C GLY A 467 -14.21 -3.41 13.21
N ALA A 468 -13.00 -3.86 13.54
CA ALA A 468 -11.79 -3.49 12.80
C ALA A 468 -11.86 -3.98 11.35
N LYS A 469 -11.12 -3.32 10.45
CA LYS A 469 -11.04 -3.67 9.02
C LYS A 469 -9.59 -3.81 8.59
N GLN A 470 -9.29 -4.77 7.71
CA GLN A 470 -7.96 -4.83 7.11
C GLN A 470 -7.72 -3.63 6.19
N TYR A 471 -6.54 -3.04 6.29
CA TYR A 471 -5.96 -2.16 5.30
C TYR A 471 -4.92 -2.94 4.49
N LEU A 472 -4.83 -2.72 3.18
CA LEU A 472 -4.15 -3.62 2.24
C LEU A 472 -4.74 -5.04 2.32
N ALA A 473 -6.06 -5.10 2.28
CA ALA A 473 -6.82 -6.28 2.60
C ALA A 473 -6.46 -7.50 1.73
N HIS A 474 -6.43 -8.66 2.39
CA HIS A 474 -6.37 -9.96 1.73
C HIS A 474 -7.32 -10.94 2.42
N HIS A 475 -8.22 -11.50 1.65
CA HIS A 475 -9.15 -12.53 2.12
C HIS A 475 -9.08 -13.74 1.20
N PRO A 476 -8.83 -14.96 1.73
CA PRO A 476 -8.65 -16.15 0.90
C PRO A 476 -9.96 -16.67 0.29
N THR A 477 -11.11 -16.15 0.71
CA THR A 477 -12.42 -16.63 0.26
C THR A 477 -13.32 -15.48 -0.19
N PRO A 478 -14.25 -15.73 -1.15
CA PRO A 478 -15.25 -14.73 -1.54
C PRO A 478 -16.11 -14.24 -0.35
N SER A 479 -16.46 -15.12 0.58
CA SER A 479 -17.23 -14.74 1.78
C SER A 479 -16.47 -13.76 2.67
N GLY A 480 -15.14 -13.90 2.79
CA GLY A 480 -14.29 -12.95 3.51
C GLY A 480 -14.32 -11.56 2.86
N TRP A 481 -14.31 -11.49 1.53
CA TRP A 481 -14.47 -10.22 0.81
C TRP A 481 -15.84 -9.60 1.02
N HIS A 482 -16.93 -10.40 0.95
CA HIS A 482 -18.27 -9.92 1.28
C HIS A 482 -18.36 -9.34 2.68
N GLN A 483 -17.76 -10.01 3.67
CA GLN A 483 -17.71 -9.53 5.06
C GLN A 483 -16.86 -8.24 5.19
N HIS A 484 -15.74 -8.17 4.47
CA HIS A 484 -14.88 -6.99 4.46
C HIS A 484 -15.62 -5.75 3.96
N PHE A 485 -16.24 -5.84 2.77
CA PHE A 485 -17.00 -4.74 2.17
C PHE A 485 -18.33 -4.48 2.88
N GLY A 486 -18.96 -5.52 3.45
CA GLY A 486 -20.24 -5.40 4.15
C GLY A 486 -21.31 -4.75 3.26
N ARG A 487 -21.95 -3.68 3.75
CA ARG A 487 -22.99 -2.93 3.01
C ARG A 487 -22.53 -2.31 1.69
N ARG A 488 -21.22 -2.17 1.49
CA ARG A 488 -20.65 -1.59 0.26
C ARG A 488 -20.42 -2.64 -0.84
N TRP A 489 -20.64 -3.93 -0.55
CA TRP A 489 -20.38 -5.01 -1.51
C TRP A 489 -21.20 -4.87 -2.79
N GLU A 490 -22.49 -4.56 -2.69
CA GLU A 490 -23.36 -4.41 -3.87
C GLU A 490 -22.82 -3.34 -4.81
N GLN A 491 -22.53 -2.14 -4.29
CA GLN A 491 -21.94 -1.05 -5.09
C GLN A 491 -20.59 -1.45 -5.70
N PHE A 492 -19.75 -2.16 -4.92
CA PHE A 492 -18.43 -2.62 -5.39
C PHE A 492 -18.57 -3.63 -6.54
N ALA A 493 -19.52 -4.57 -6.44
CA ALA A 493 -19.81 -5.56 -7.49
C ALA A 493 -20.47 -4.92 -8.73
N GLU A 494 -21.37 -3.96 -8.57
CA GLU A 494 -21.95 -3.19 -9.67
C GLU A 494 -20.88 -2.42 -10.45
N ARG A 495 -19.97 -1.74 -9.75
CA ARG A 495 -18.81 -1.07 -10.36
C ARG A 495 -17.94 -2.05 -11.14
N LYS A 496 -17.69 -3.26 -10.59
CA LYS A 496 -16.95 -4.31 -11.30
C LYS A 496 -17.64 -4.70 -12.61
N THR A 497 -18.93 -4.99 -12.55
CA THR A 497 -19.72 -5.32 -13.75
C THR A 497 -19.71 -4.20 -14.79
N ARG A 498 -19.73 -2.94 -14.35
CA ARG A 498 -19.72 -1.77 -15.23
C ARG A 498 -18.36 -1.56 -15.90
N PHE A 499 -17.26 -1.59 -15.15
CA PHE A 499 -15.94 -1.19 -15.64
C PHE A 499 -15.06 -2.35 -16.09
N ASP A 500 -15.33 -3.58 -15.62
CA ASP A 500 -14.63 -4.80 -16.02
C ASP A 500 -15.57 -6.01 -16.07
N PRO A 501 -16.55 -6.03 -16.99
CA PRO A 501 -17.60 -7.07 -17.03
C PRO A 501 -17.08 -8.48 -17.30
N LEU A 502 -15.89 -8.61 -17.87
CA LEU A 502 -15.26 -9.90 -18.18
C LEU A 502 -14.25 -10.35 -17.11
N LEU A 503 -14.17 -9.62 -16.00
CA LEU A 503 -13.29 -9.92 -14.88
C LEU A 503 -11.82 -10.09 -15.30
N ILE A 504 -11.32 -9.24 -16.19
CA ILE A 504 -9.94 -9.30 -16.70
C ILE A 504 -8.96 -8.77 -15.65
N LEU A 505 -9.33 -7.72 -14.91
CA LEU A 505 -8.47 -7.03 -13.96
C LEU A 505 -8.50 -7.64 -12.56
N GLY A 506 -7.39 -7.56 -11.84
CA GLY A 506 -7.28 -7.87 -10.41
C GLY A 506 -7.18 -9.35 -10.03
N PRO A 507 -6.49 -10.19 -10.81
CA PRO A 507 -6.42 -11.63 -10.51
C PRO A 507 -5.73 -11.95 -9.18
N GLY A 508 -4.69 -11.23 -8.81
CA GLY A 508 -3.94 -11.44 -7.58
C GLY A 508 -4.72 -11.12 -6.29
N GLN A 509 -5.77 -10.31 -6.39
CA GLN A 509 -6.66 -10.02 -5.25
C GLN A 509 -7.65 -11.15 -4.96
N GLY A 510 -8.07 -11.92 -5.98
CA GLY A 510 -9.04 -13.00 -5.82
C GLY A 510 -10.43 -12.56 -5.35
N ILE A 511 -10.79 -11.27 -5.50
CA ILE A 511 -12.08 -10.71 -5.03
C ILE A 511 -13.25 -11.29 -5.83
N PHE A 512 -13.08 -11.37 -7.15
CA PHE A 512 -14.05 -11.92 -8.10
C PHE A 512 -13.47 -13.16 -8.78
N PRO A 513 -13.57 -14.36 -8.15
CA PRO A 513 -13.03 -15.58 -8.73
C PRO A 513 -13.81 -15.96 -9.99
N ARG A 514 -13.08 -16.36 -11.02
CA ARG A 514 -13.68 -17.00 -12.19
C ARG A 514 -13.99 -18.47 -11.87
N SER A 515 -15.09 -18.97 -12.38
CA SER A 515 -15.64 -20.32 -12.10
C SER A 515 -14.68 -21.49 -12.36
N ASN A 516 -13.57 -21.28 -13.07
CA ASN A 516 -12.56 -22.31 -13.33
C ASN A 516 -11.43 -22.37 -12.29
N ASN A 517 -11.32 -21.42 -11.37
CA ASN A 517 -10.26 -21.36 -10.34
C ASN A 517 -10.72 -21.82 -8.94
N ALA A 518 -11.94 -22.34 -8.80
CA ALA A 518 -12.45 -22.84 -7.52
C ALA A 518 -11.76 -24.14 -7.02
N ALA A 519 -10.80 -24.68 -7.78
CA ALA A 519 -10.18 -25.99 -7.48
C ALA A 519 -8.83 -25.93 -6.76
N TYR A 520 -8.28 -24.75 -6.44
CA TYR A 520 -6.94 -24.63 -5.84
C TYR A 520 -6.92 -23.94 -4.46
N GLY A 521 -7.96 -24.14 -3.67
CA GLY A 521 -8.05 -23.64 -2.29
C GLY A 521 -8.40 -24.75 -1.31
N SER A 522 -7.53 -25.72 -1.13
CA SER A 522 -7.60 -26.68 0.01
C SER A 522 -6.21 -26.88 0.61
#